data_a5702b42d379eac132505051de5fec3a
#
_entry.id   a5702b42d379eac132505051de5fec3a
#
_cell.length_a   1.000
_cell.length_b   1.000
_cell.length_c   1.000
_cell.angle_alpha   90.00
_cell.angle_beta   90.00
_cell.angle_gamma   90.00
#
_symmetry.space_group_name_H-M   'P 1'
#
loop_
_entity.id
_entity.type
_entity.pdbx_description
1 polymer ?
#
loop_
_entity_poly.entity_id
_entity_poly.type
_entity_poly.pdbx_seq_one_letter_code
_entity_poly.pdbx_strand_id
1 'polypeptide(L)'
;MEENPVKENNLTYITNEKNKTNELIKKGNFEEAEKGYKEIINFINNLKKEELTDDILNQKKLILSNLSHALTKLNRIKEAKKFDIEIIRNLDKKFSKSYARLINAYLEEKNVACARYHYSLMKEYCSKEDIQKFPEVINKIDHEIQEKDQFIQGIEAMKQIFLNK
;
A
#
# COMPACT_ATOMS: atom_id res chain seq x y z
N MET A 1 -29.16 22.32 -11.46
CA MET A 1 -27.66 22.34 -11.52
C MET A 1 -27.29 21.42 -12.65
N GLU A 2 -26.76 21.95 -13.73
CA GLU A 2 -26.33 21.14 -14.87
C GLU A 2 -25.07 20.39 -14.46
N GLU A 3 -25.15 19.07 -14.36
CA GLU A 3 -23.98 18.20 -14.20
C GLU A 3 -23.11 18.36 -15.43
N ASN A 4 -21.84 18.67 -15.21
CA ASN A 4 -20.89 18.94 -16.28
C ASN A 4 -20.61 17.65 -17.06
N PRO A 5 -21.08 17.49 -18.31
CA PRO A 5 -21.00 16.24 -19.07
C PRO A 5 -19.57 15.72 -19.29
N VAL A 6 -18.58 16.61 -19.21
CA VAL A 6 -17.15 16.24 -19.34
C VAL A 6 -16.66 15.45 -18.12
N LYS A 7 -17.13 15.80 -16.91
CA LYS A 7 -16.72 15.12 -15.67
C LYS A 7 -17.26 13.70 -15.59
N GLU A 8 -18.50 13.49 -16.01
CA GLU A 8 -19.13 12.16 -16.04
C GLU A 8 -18.41 11.23 -17.05
N ASN A 9 -18.01 11.76 -18.19
CA ASN A 9 -17.28 11.01 -19.20
C ASN A 9 -15.91 10.52 -18.70
N ASN A 10 -15.13 11.38 -18.01
CA ASN A 10 -13.81 11.00 -17.49
C ASN A 10 -13.92 9.90 -16.43
N LEU A 11 -14.84 10.01 -15.47
CA LEU A 11 -15.05 8.99 -14.43
C LEU A 11 -15.51 7.67 -15.05
N THR A 12 -16.44 7.72 -15.99
CA THR A 12 -16.95 6.53 -16.70
C THR A 12 -15.84 5.85 -17.48
N TYR A 13 -15.02 6.60 -18.23
CA TYR A 13 -13.85 6.07 -18.94
C TYR A 13 -12.88 5.38 -17.96
N ILE A 14 -12.47 6.06 -16.90
CA ILE A 14 -11.53 5.53 -15.89
C ILE A 14 -12.07 4.23 -15.27
N THR A 15 -13.35 4.21 -14.93
CA THR A 15 -13.99 3.05 -14.32
C THR A 15 -14.04 1.85 -15.27
N ASN A 16 -14.38 2.08 -16.52
CA ASN A 16 -14.46 1.04 -17.53
C ASN A 16 -13.08 0.43 -17.82
N GLU A 17 -12.06 1.27 -18.03
CA GLU A 17 -10.70 0.80 -18.28
C GLU A 17 -10.10 0.07 -17.06
N LYS A 18 -10.35 0.55 -15.84
CA LYS A 18 -9.98 -0.16 -14.62
C LYS A 18 -10.63 -1.55 -14.56
N ASN A 19 -11.91 -1.66 -14.89
CA ASN A 19 -12.60 -2.94 -14.84
C ASN A 19 -12.04 -3.93 -15.87
N LYS A 20 -11.78 -3.49 -17.11
CA LYS A 20 -11.11 -4.31 -18.13
C LYS A 20 -9.73 -4.79 -17.66
N THR A 21 -8.94 -3.89 -17.06
CA THR A 21 -7.61 -4.20 -16.54
C THR A 21 -7.68 -5.17 -15.36
N ASN A 22 -8.71 -5.05 -14.49
CA ASN A 22 -8.93 -6.00 -13.39
C ASN A 22 -9.18 -7.43 -13.88
N GLU A 23 -9.82 -7.61 -15.06
CA GLU A 23 -9.99 -8.95 -15.65
C GLU A 23 -8.65 -9.60 -16.05
N LEU A 24 -7.65 -8.79 -16.42
CA LEU A 24 -6.29 -9.30 -16.68
C LEU A 24 -5.65 -9.85 -15.38
N ILE A 25 -5.83 -9.16 -14.25
CA ILE A 25 -5.37 -9.65 -12.94
C ILE A 25 -6.01 -11.00 -12.61
N LYS A 26 -7.32 -11.16 -12.81
CA LYS A 26 -8.03 -12.42 -12.55
C LYS A 26 -7.51 -13.58 -13.42
N LYS A 27 -7.05 -13.26 -14.63
CA LYS A 27 -6.45 -14.23 -15.55
C LYS A 27 -4.95 -14.49 -15.29
N GLY A 28 -4.33 -13.78 -14.35
CA GLY A 28 -2.89 -13.87 -14.06
C GLY A 28 -1.98 -13.11 -15.04
N ASN A 29 -2.53 -12.29 -15.92
CA ASN A 29 -1.78 -11.50 -16.91
C ASN A 29 -1.28 -10.20 -16.28
N PHE A 30 -0.31 -10.30 -15.35
CA PHE A 30 0.14 -9.18 -14.53
C PHE A 30 0.92 -8.12 -15.31
N GLU A 31 1.68 -8.49 -16.35
CA GLU A 31 2.41 -7.55 -17.20
C GLU A 31 1.46 -6.68 -18.02
N GLU A 32 0.41 -7.27 -18.58
CA GLU A 32 -0.60 -6.53 -19.35
C GLU A 32 -1.44 -5.65 -18.41
N ALA A 33 -1.77 -6.16 -17.22
CA ALA A 33 -2.48 -5.37 -16.21
C ALA A 33 -1.65 -4.17 -15.74
N GLU A 34 -0.33 -4.33 -15.55
CA GLU A 34 0.58 -3.21 -15.25
C GLU A 34 0.48 -2.10 -16.30
N LYS A 35 0.56 -2.47 -17.59
CA LYS A 35 0.45 -1.50 -18.70
C LYS A 35 -0.88 -0.77 -18.64
N GLY A 36 -1.99 -1.50 -18.54
CA GLY A 36 -3.32 -0.90 -18.47
C GLY A 36 -3.49 0.06 -17.30
N TYR A 37 -3.05 -0.30 -16.10
CA TYR A 37 -3.12 0.61 -14.95
C TYR A 37 -2.25 1.85 -15.13
N LYS A 38 -1.05 1.72 -15.68
CA LYS A 38 -0.17 2.88 -15.95
C LYS A 38 -0.77 3.84 -16.98
N GLU A 39 -1.44 3.32 -18.01
CA GLU A 39 -2.15 4.14 -19.00
C GLU A 39 -3.28 4.94 -18.35
N ILE A 40 -4.09 4.31 -17.49
CA ILE A 40 -5.16 4.99 -16.77
C ILE A 40 -4.58 6.06 -15.81
N ILE A 41 -3.52 5.75 -15.08
CA ILE A 41 -2.86 6.71 -14.17
C ILE A 41 -2.32 7.90 -14.96
N ASN A 42 -1.69 7.65 -16.12
CA ASN A 42 -1.20 8.71 -17.00
C ASN A 42 -2.35 9.60 -17.49
N PHE A 43 -3.47 9.00 -17.89
CA PHE A 43 -4.68 9.75 -18.27
C PHE A 43 -5.13 10.66 -17.10
N ILE A 44 -5.27 10.11 -15.88
CA ILE A 44 -5.69 10.89 -14.70
C ILE A 44 -4.71 12.03 -14.39
N ASN A 45 -3.40 11.78 -14.51
CA ASN A 45 -2.38 12.77 -14.23
C ASN A 45 -2.36 13.93 -15.25
N ASN A 46 -2.91 13.72 -16.44
CA ASN A 46 -3.04 14.75 -17.48
C ASN A 46 -4.38 15.53 -17.40
N LEU A 47 -5.30 15.16 -16.50
CA LEU A 47 -6.51 15.92 -16.27
C LEU A 47 -6.18 17.26 -15.62
N LYS A 48 -6.96 18.29 -15.96
CA LYS A 48 -6.86 19.58 -15.29
C LYS A 48 -7.32 19.48 -13.84
N LYS A 49 -6.84 20.41 -13.01
CA LYS A 49 -7.15 20.39 -11.57
C LYS A 49 -8.66 20.41 -11.29
N GLU A 50 -9.43 21.18 -12.07
CA GLU A 50 -10.88 21.26 -11.97
C GLU A 50 -11.64 19.98 -12.37
N GLU A 51 -10.98 19.09 -13.10
CA GLU A 51 -11.53 17.79 -13.51
C GLU A 51 -11.26 16.68 -12.48
N LEU A 52 -10.32 16.91 -11.56
CA LEU A 52 -9.95 15.95 -10.51
C LEU A 52 -10.97 15.98 -9.37
N THR A 53 -12.07 15.24 -9.53
CA THR A 53 -13.09 15.08 -8.48
C THR A 53 -12.63 14.06 -7.42
N ASP A 54 -13.28 14.07 -6.26
CA ASP A 54 -13.02 13.08 -5.19
C ASP A 54 -13.24 11.64 -5.68
N ASP A 55 -14.23 11.42 -6.56
CA ASP A 55 -14.49 10.11 -7.16
C ASP A 55 -13.33 9.67 -8.06
N ILE A 56 -12.79 10.57 -8.89
CA ILE A 56 -11.61 10.28 -9.73
C ILE A 56 -10.38 10.01 -8.85
N LEU A 57 -10.16 10.78 -7.79
CA LEU A 57 -9.07 10.54 -6.84
C LEU A 57 -9.22 9.20 -6.12
N ASN A 58 -10.46 8.82 -5.76
CA ASN A 58 -10.75 7.50 -5.20
C ASN A 58 -10.49 6.38 -6.22
N GLN A 59 -10.86 6.54 -7.49
CA GLN A 59 -10.48 5.59 -8.55
C GLN A 59 -8.97 5.50 -8.71
N LYS A 60 -8.24 6.62 -8.71
CA LYS A 60 -6.77 6.65 -8.76
C LYS A 60 -6.16 5.83 -7.62
N LYS A 61 -6.64 5.99 -6.39
CA LYS A 61 -6.20 5.20 -5.24
C LYS A 61 -6.37 3.70 -5.48
N LEU A 62 -7.53 3.27 -5.95
CA LEU A 62 -7.82 1.85 -6.21
C LEU A 62 -6.93 1.29 -7.34
N ILE A 63 -6.71 2.07 -8.40
CA ILE A 63 -5.85 1.70 -9.53
C ILE A 63 -4.40 1.56 -9.07
N LEU A 64 -3.87 2.52 -8.31
CA LEU A 64 -2.52 2.44 -7.73
C LEU A 64 -2.37 1.21 -6.82
N SER A 65 -3.40 0.91 -6.02
CA SER A 65 -3.43 -0.29 -5.16
C SER A 65 -3.38 -1.58 -5.97
N ASN A 66 -4.09 -1.65 -7.09
CA ASN A 66 -4.09 -2.82 -7.98
C ASN A 66 -2.78 -2.93 -8.76
N LEU A 67 -2.20 -1.81 -9.19
CA LEU A 67 -0.86 -1.76 -9.80
C LEU A 67 0.22 -2.25 -8.85
N SER A 68 0.20 -1.80 -7.59
CA SER A 68 1.12 -2.30 -6.56
C SER A 68 0.98 -3.82 -6.38
N HIS A 69 -0.24 -4.35 -6.39
CA HIS A 69 -0.49 -5.80 -6.34
C HIS A 69 0.10 -6.52 -7.57
N ALA A 70 -0.13 -6.03 -8.79
CA ALA A 70 0.42 -6.62 -10.01
C ALA A 70 1.95 -6.66 -9.96
N LEU A 71 2.59 -5.56 -9.56
CA LEU A 71 4.05 -5.46 -9.42
C LEU A 71 4.60 -6.42 -8.36
N THR A 72 3.87 -6.62 -7.26
CA THR A 72 4.23 -7.61 -6.24
C THR A 72 4.20 -9.03 -6.83
N LYS A 73 3.20 -9.37 -7.64
CA LYS A 73 3.12 -10.66 -8.34
C LYS A 73 4.24 -10.84 -9.36
N LEU A 74 4.73 -9.75 -9.96
CA LEU A 74 5.89 -9.74 -10.85
C LEU A 74 7.24 -9.70 -10.11
N ASN A 75 7.25 -9.83 -8.79
CA ASN A 75 8.44 -9.74 -7.93
C ASN A 75 9.18 -8.40 -8.02
N ARG A 76 8.48 -7.32 -8.40
CA ARG A 76 9.00 -5.95 -8.51
C ARG A 76 8.64 -5.13 -7.26
N ILE A 77 9.07 -5.63 -6.10
CA ILE A 77 8.66 -5.13 -4.77
C ILE A 77 9.05 -3.65 -4.55
N LYS A 78 10.23 -3.24 -5.01
CA LYS A 78 10.69 -1.85 -4.86
C LYS A 78 9.77 -0.85 -5.58
N GLU A 79 9.24 -1.23 -6.73
CA GLU A 79 8.30 -0.39 -7.49
C GLU A 79 6.92 -0.42 -6.84
N ALA A 80 6.44 -1.59 -6.42
CA ALA A 80 5.18 -1.74 -5.72
C ALA A 80 5.10 -0.82 -4.49
N LYS A 81 6.15 -0.79 -3.66
CA LYS A 81 6.23 0.08 -2.47
C LYS A 81 6.05 1.57 -2.79
N LYS A 82 6.54 2.06 -3.94
CA LYS A 82 6.38 3.47 -4.34
C LYS A 82 4.91 3.86 -4.46
N PHE A 83 4.09 3.00 -5.06
CA PHE A 83 2.66 3.25 -5.23
C PHE A 83 1.89 3.15 -3.90
N ASP A 84 2.24 2.22 -3.04
CA ASP A 84 1.64 2.15 -1.69
C ASP A 84 1.99 3.37 -0.84
N ILE A 85 3.22 3.88 -0.93
CA ILE A 85 3.64 5.12 -0.28
C ILE A 85 2.88 6.33 -0.86
N GLU A 86 2.70 6.40 -2.18
CA GLU A 86 1.91 7.47 -2.81
C GLU A 86 0.48 7.49 -2.28
N ILE A 87 -0.16 6.33 -2.15
CA ILE A 87 -1.52 6.23 -1.62
C ILE A 87 -1.61 6.82 -0.21
N ILE A 88 -0.77 6.34 0.73
CA ILE A 88 -0.89 6.74 2.13
C ILE A 88 -0.43 8.18 2.39
N ARG A 89 0.43 8.75 1.54
CA ARG A 89 0.90 10.13 1.69
C ARG A 89 -0.02 11.15 1.02
N ASN A 90 -0.51 10.84 -0.17
CA ASN A 90 -1.11 11.85 -1.04
C ASN A 90 -2.61 11.65 -1.28
N LEU A 91 -3.13 10.44 -1.10
CA LEU A 91 -4.51 10.12 -1.44
C LEU A 91 -5.36 9.72 -0.22
N ASP A 92 -4.88 8.75 0.57
CA ASP A 92 -5.65 8.22 1.69
C ASP A 92 -4.76 7.63 2.77
N LYS A 93 -4.45 8.41 3.80
CA LYS A 93 -3.66 7.97 4.94
C LYS A 93 -4.32 6.87 5.81
N LYS A 94 -5.61 6.58 5.60
CA LYS A 94 -6.35 5.53 6.29
C LYS A 94 -6.44 4.22 5.50
N PHE A 95 -5.79 4.14 4.33
CA PHE A 95 -5.86 2.96 3.47
C PHE A 95 -5.01 1.80 4.00
N SER A 96 -5.58 1.01 4.90
CA SER A 96 -4.93 -0.07 5.64
C SER A 96 -4.24 -1.12 4.76
N LYS A 97 -4.77 -1.39 3.56
CA LYS A 97 -4.21 -2.36 2.60
C LYS A 97 -2.79 -1.98 2.15
N SER A 98 -2.50 -0.69 1.95
CA SER A 98 -1.16 -0.22 1.57
C SER A 98 -0.16 -0.39 2.72
N TYR A 99 -0.57 -0.09 3.96
CA TYR A 99 0.29 -0.36 5.12
C TYR A 99 0.62 -1.84 5.26
N ALA A 100 -0.38 -2.72 5.14
CA ALA A 100 -0.17 -4.16 5.24
C ALA A 100 0.84 -4.66 4.20
N ARG A 101 0.75 -4.19 2.94
CA ARG A 101 1.73 -4.54 1.90
C ARG A 101 3.12 -3.99 2.20
N LEU A 102 3.23 -2.74 2.65
CA LEU A 102 4.52 -2.14 3.02
C LEU A 102 5.17 -2.88 4.19
N ILE A 103 4.41 -3.19 5.23
CA ILE A 103 4.90 -3.97 6.38
C ILE A 103 5.43 -5.33 5.91
N ASN A 104 4.64 -6.08 5.13
CA ASN A 104 5.05 -7.39 4.63
C ASN A 104 6.31 -7.29 3.74
N ALA A 105 6.36 -6.32 2.82
CA ALA A 105 7.50 -6.10 1.95
C ALA A 105 8.80 -5.79 2.74
N TYR A 106 8.71 -4.96 3.77
CA TYR A 106 9.86 -4.65 4.62
C TYR A 106 10.27 -5.82 5.52
N LEU A 107 9.32 -6.66 5.96
CA LEU A 107 9.65 -7.90 6.69
C LEU A 107 10.38 -8.90 5.78
N GLU A 108 9.96 -9.07 4.53
CA GLU A 108 10.66 -9.92 3.56
C GLU A 108 12.09 -9.42 3.27
N GLU A 109 12.29 -8.10 3.25
CA GLU A 109 13.61 -7.46 3.14
C GLU A 109 14.43 -7.51 4.45
N LYS A 110 13.91 -8.11 5.52
CA LYS A 110 14.48 -8.10 6.88
C LYS A 110 14.71 -6.70 7.45
N ASN A 111 14.00 -5.71 6.93
CA ASN A 111 14.03 -4.33 7.40
C ASN A 111 12.93 -4.09 8.44
N VAL A 112 13.12 -4.68 9.61
CA VAL A 112 12.14 -4.61 10.72
C VAL A 112 11.92 -3.18 11.19
N ALA A 113 12.91 -2.29 11.08
CA ALA A 113 12.74 -0.89 11.48
C ALA A 113 11.70 -0.17 10.61
N CYS A 114 11.77 -0.31 9.28
CA CYS A 114 10.77 0.24 8.39
C CYS A 114 9.40 -0.45 8.53
N ALA A 115 9.37 -1.76 8.79
CA ALA A 115 8.12 -2.47 9.05
C ALA A 115 7.43 -1.92 10.31
N ARG A 116 8.17 -1.76 11.43
CA ARG A 116 7.66 -1.15 12.69
C ARG A 116 7.14 0.26 12.48
N TYR A 117 7.85 1.08 11.71
CA TYR A 117 7.43 2.44 11.41
C TYR A 117 6.07 2.46 10.70
N HIS A 118 5.90 1.67 9.63
CA HIS A 118 4.62 1.60 8.91
C HIS A 118 3.50 0.96 9.76
N TYR A 119 3.83 0.02 10.63
CA TYR A 119 2.87 -0.54 11.57
C TYR A 119 2.40 0.49 12.61
N SER A 120 3.29 1.34 13.11
CA SER A 120 2.89 2.43 14.00
C SER A 120 1.96 3.43 13.32
N LEU A 121 2.25 3.80 12.05
CA LEU A 121 1.36 4.66 11.26
C LEU A 121 0.00 3.98 10.99
N MET A 122 -0.01 2.69 10.67
CA MET A 122 -1.25 1.94 10.50
C MET A 122 -2.12 1.98 11.76
N LYS A 123 -1.53 1.81 12.95
CA LYS A 123 -2.24 1.89 14.23
C LYS A 123 -2.72 3.32 14.54
N GLU A 124 -2.01 4.33 14.07
CA GLU A 124 -2.39 5.74 14.26
C GLU A 124 -3.56 6.16 13.37
N TYR A 125 -3.57 5.73 12.09
CA TYR A 125 -4.52 6.27 11.11
C TYR A 125 -5.67 5.34 10.75
N CYS A 126 -5.52 4.02 10.91
CA CYS A 126 -6.55 3.05 10.53
C CYS A 126 -7.40 2.62 11.74
N SER A 127 -8.66 2.23 11.48
CA SER A 127 -9.52 1.65 12.50
C SER A 127 -9.04 0.25 12.92
N LYS A 128 -9.42 -0.19 14.11
CA LYS A 128 -9.10 -1.55 14.59
C LYS A 128 -9.68 -2.62 13.65
N GLU A 129 -10.88 -2.41 13.16
CA GLU A 129 -11.54 -3.32 12.22
C GLU A 129 -10.76 -3.43 10.91
N ASP A 130 -10.20 -2.31 10.39
CA ASP A 130 -9.41 -2.33 9.17
C ASP A 130 -8.05 -3.02 9.36
N ILE A 131 -7.43 -2.87 10.51
CA ILE A 131 -6.19 -3.56 10.87
C ILE A 131 -6.41 -5.07 10.96
N GLN A 132 -7.51 -5.50 11.59
CA GLN A 132 -7.86 -6.91 11.76
C GLN A 132 -8.12 -7.66 10.45
N LYS A 133 -8.27 -6.97 9.32
CA LYS A 133 -8.36 -7.61 7.99
C LYS A 133 -7.04 -8.25 7.54
N PHE A 134 -5.91 -7.99 8.22
CA PHE A 134 -4.57 -8.46 7.83
C PHE A 134 -3.87 -9.25 8.95
N PRO A 135 -4.49 -10.30 9.51
CA PRO A 135 -3.98 -10.99 10.68
C PRO A 135 -2.60 -11.62 10.46
N GLU A 136 -2.32 -12.14 9.26
CA GLU A 136 -1.03 -12.76 8.95
C GLU A 136 0.13 -11.75 9.03
N VAL A 137 -0.06 -10.55 8.48
CA VAL A 137 0.97 -9.49 8.49
C VAL A 137 1.16 -8.96 9.92
N ILE A 138 0.06 -8.78 10.66
CA ILE A 138 0.11 -8.31 12.05
C ILE A 138 0.82 -9.32 12.94
N ASN A 139 0.50 -10.60 12.84
CA ASN A 139 1.18 -11.63 13.62
C ASN A 139 2.68 -11.71 13.29
N LYS A 140 3.07 -11.57 12.02
CA LYS A 140 4.48 -11.54 11.62
C LYS A 140 5.22 -10.36 12.25
N ILE A 141 4.68 -9.15 12.16
CA ILE A 141 5.36 -7.96 12.70
C ILE A 141 5.42 -7.99 14.22
N ASP A 142 4.37 -8.44 14.91
CA ASP A 142 4.35 -8.56 16.35
C ASP A 142 5.40 -9.58 16.84
N HIS A 143 5.55 -10.71 16.17
CA HIS A 143 6.59 -11.71 16.44
C HIS A 143 8.00 -11.12 16.27
N GLU A 144 8.28 -10.44 15.17
CA GLU A 144 9.58 -9.80 14.91
C GLU A 144 9.91 -8.71 15.94
N ILE A 145 8.92 -7.97 16.41
CA ILE A 145 9.09 -6.98 17.47
C ILE A 145 9.47 -7.67 18.77
N GLN A 146 8.76 -8.73 19.14
CA GLN A 146 8.98 -9.46 20.39
C GLN A 146 10.37 -10.12 20.40
N GLU A 147 10.80 -10.77 19.33
CA GLU A 147 12.14 -11.38 19.25
C GLU A 147 13.26 -10.34 19.41
N LYS A 148 13.13 -9.17 18.77
CA LYS A 148 14.13 -8.11 18.91
C LYS A 148 14.16 -7.53 20.32
N ASP A 149 13.02 -7.33 20.94
CA ASP A 149 12.97 -6.80 22.31
C ASP A 149 13.58 -7.78 23.30
N GLN A 150 13.36 -9.08 23.14
CA GLN A 150 14.01 -10.14 23.95
C GLN A 150 15.53 -10.17 23.74
N PHE A 151 16.00 -10.02 22.49
CA PHE A 151 17.42 -9.98 22.17
C PHE A 151 18.10 -8.77 22.83
N ILE A 152 17.49 -7.58 22.78
CA ILE A 152 18.02 -6.37 23.43
C ILE A 152 18.10 -6.56 24.94
N GLN A 153 17.04 -7.08 25.57
CA GLN A 153 17.02 -7.38 27.00
C GLN A 153 18.14 -8.37 27.39
N GLY A 154 18.37 -9.39 26.58
CA GLY A 154 19.46 -10.34 26.78
C GLY A 154 20.84 -9.68 26.73
N ILE A 155 21.09 -8.77 25.79
CA ILE A 155 22.33 -7.99 25.70
C ILE A 155 22.51 -7.09 26.92
N GLU A 156 21.46 -6.41 27.36
CA GLU A 156 21.49 -5.54 28.55
C GLU A 156 21.81 -6.33 29.82
N ALA A 157 21.19 -7.50 29.99
CA ALA A 157 21.47 -8.40 31.10
C ALA A 157 22.94 -8.86 31.10
N MET A 158 23.50 -9.24 29.94
CA MET A 158 24.91 -9.61 29.83
C MET A 158 25.84 -8.45 30.18
N LYS A 159 25.56 -7.22 29.68
CA LYS A 159 26.35 -6.02 30.06
C LYS A 159 26.39 -5.80 31.56
N GLN A 160 25.27 -5.97 32.26
CA GLN A 160 25.21 -5.82 33.72
C GLN A 160 26.11 -6.85 34.43
N ILE A 161 26.15 -8.09 33.95
CA ILE A 161 27.04 -9.14 34.51
C ILE A 161 28.51 -8.76 34.33
N PHE A 162 28.90 -8.15 33.22
CA PHE A 162 30.29 -7.74 32.94
C PHE A 162 30.71 -6.48 33.75
N LEU A 163 29.77 -5.57 33.98
CA LEU A 163 30.04 -4.32 34.70
C LEU A 163 30.10 -4.51 36.24
N ASN A 164 29.53 -5.58 36.75
CA ASN A 164 29.51 -5.88 38.20
C ASN A 164 30.63 -6.86 38.66
N LYS A 165 31.61 -7.12 37.79
CA LYS A 165 32.87 -7.83 38.11
C LYS A 165 34.03 -6.85 38.19
#